data_d39eb6864f1831c43321b3e0d7ed6deb
#
_entry.id   d39eb6864f1831c43321b3e0d7ed6deb
#
_cell.length_a   1.000
_cell.length_b   1.000
_cell.length_c   1.000
_cell.angle_alpha   90.00
_cell.angle_beta   90.00
_cell.angle_gamma   90.00
#
_symmetry.space_group_name_H-M   'P 1'
#
loop_
_entity.id
_entity.type
_entity.pdbx_description
1 polymer ?
#
loop_
_entity_poly.entity_id
_entity_poly.type
_entity_poly.pdbx_seq_one_letter_code
_entity_poly.pdbx_strand_id
1 'polypeptide(L)'
;MRRTDTFTREKLTKLFTEKKSVLDIGGGLRISKTRGNRFDPARAWIADLAHNVDYKIMDPVPDFSPDIVGDIHHMPFPDNSLDAVVCESVLEHVEDPLRATRELYRVLKPGGYCFVYVPFLYYYHAEKSYYKDYWRFTEDAVRSIFRDFSSLELAPTRGPLETWLNLNPAAQWLTPLARVLDRWFGKKDSRQVSGYSVFLVK
;
A
#
# COMPACT_ATOMS: atom_id res chain seq x y z
N MET A 1 -12.10 -15.26 2.47
CA MET A 1 -11.07 -14.30 2.02
C MET A 1 -11.76 -13.01 1.61
N ARG A 2 -11.26 -11.84 1.96
CA ARG A 2 -11.80 -10.54 1.48
C ARG A 2 -11.53 -10.40 -0.02
N ARG A 3 -12.36 -9.62 -0.74
CA ARG A 3 -12.10 -9.27 -2.14
C ARG A 3 -10.74 -8.57 -2.29
N THR A 4 -10.39 -7.71 -1.33
CA THR A 4 -9.09 -7.04 -1.28
C THR A 4 -7.94 -8.01 -1.05
N ASP A 5 -8.10 -9.02 -0.16
CA ASP A 5 -7.04 -10.01 0.09
C ASP A 5 -6.74 -10.80 -1.19
N THR A 6 -7.79 -11.10 -2.00
CA THR A 6 -7.64 -11.74 -3.31
C THR A 6 -6.94 -10.82 -4.29
N PHE A 7 -7.37 -9.57 -4.40
CA PHE A 7 -6.76 -8.55 -5.26
C PHE A 7 -5.30 -8.32 -4.90
N THR A 8 -5.01 -8.06 -3.63
CA THR A 8 -3.64 -7.84 -3.14
C THR A 8 -2.75 -9.04 -3.45
N ARG A 9 -3.23 -10.27 -3.18
CA ARG A 9 -2.48 -11.49 -3.47
C ARG A 9 -2.22 -11.65 -4.97
N GLU A 10 -3.23 -11.47 -5.80
CA GLU A 10 -3.12 -11.56 -7.25
C GLU A 10 -2.11 -10.54 -7.79
N LYS A 11 -2.26 -9.25 -7.40
CA LYS A 11 -1.43 -8.18 -7.94
C LYS A 11 0.02 -8.22 -7.44
N LEU A 12 0.24 -8.55 -6.17
CA LEU A 12 1.60 -8.74 -5.66
C LEU A 12 2.24 -9.99 -6.27
N THR A 13 1.51 -11.11 -6.42
CA THR A 13 2.05 -12.28 -7.13
C THR A 13 2.48 -11.90 -8.54
N LYS A 14 1.61 -11.23 -9.30
CA LYS A 14 1.92 -10.73 -10.66
C LYS A 14 3.18 -9.85 -10.64
N LEU A 15 3.25 -8.89 -9.72
CA LEU A 15 4.38 -7.97 -9.60
C LEU A 15 5.69 -8.72 -9.38
N PHE A 16 5.74 -9.64 -8.43
CA PHE A 16 6.96 -10.38 -8.08
C PHE A 16 7.33 -11.47 -9.09
N THR A 17 6.38 -11.96 -9.90
CA THR A 17 6.68 -12.99 -10.93
C THR A 17 7.06 -12.39 -12.28
N GLU A 18 6.56 -11.19 -12.62
CA GLU A 18 6.79 -10.56 -13.91
C GLU A 18 7.90 -9.51 -13.89
N LYS A 19 8.32 -9.03 -12.71
CA LYS A 19 9.35 -7.98 -12.56
C LYS A 19 10.61 -8.51 -11.90
N LYS A 20 11.76 -7.94 -12.27
CA LYS A 20 13.08 -8.39 -11.80
C LYS A 20 13.60 -7.58 -10.61
N SER A 21 13.18 -6.34 -10.49
CA SER A 21 13.53 -5.46 -9.37
C SER A 21 12.27 -4.88 -8.72
N VAL A 22 12.21 -4.90 -7.40
CA VAL A 22 11.08 -4.39 -6.61
C VAL A 22 11.59 -3.50 -5.48
N LEU A 23 11.18 -2.25 -5.47
CA LEU A 23 11.42 -1.32 -4.39
C LEU A 23 10.20 -1.25 -3.47
N ASP A 24 10.36 -1.62 -2.20
CA ASP A 24 9.33 -1.47 -1.16
C ASP A 24 9.59 -0.18 -0.37
N ILE A 25 8.73 0.81 -0.56
CA ILE A 25 8.85 2.12 0.11
C ILE A 25 8.15 2.04 1.47
N GLY A 26 8.85 2.42 2.53
CA GLY A 26 8.36 2.33 3.91
C GLY A 26 8.35 0.92 4.49
N GLY A 27 8.82 -0.10 3.73
CA GLY A 27 8.82 -1.49 4.15
C GLY A 27 7.41 -2.04 4.47
N GLY A 28 6.39 -1.53 3.81
CA GLY A 28 4.96 -1.83 4.08
C GLY A 28 4.58 -3.28 3.86
N LEU A 29 5.35 -4.05 3.11
CA LEU A 29 5.14 -5.49 2.94
C LEU A 29 5.38 -6.30 4.23
N ARG A 30 6.17 -5.80 5.19
CA ARG A 30 6.39 -6.42 6.52
C ARG A 30 6.86 -7.87 6.46
N ILE A 31 7.68 -8.22 5.48
CA ILE A 31 8.14 -9.60 5.23
C ILE A 31 9.48 -9.92 5.89
N SER A 32 10.20 -8.94 6.42
CA SER A 32 11.49 -9.13 7.09
C SER A 32 11.31 -9.35 8.60
N LYS A 33 11.97 -10.38 9.15
CA LYS A 33 12.03 -10.63 10.60
C LYS A 33 13.16 -9.86 11.30
N THR A 34 14.14 -9.39 10.55
CA THR A 34 15.40 -8.82 11.07
C THR A 34 15.47 -7.31 10.96
N ARG A 35 14.58 -6.70 10.19
CA ARG A 35 14.50 -5.26 10.04
C ARG A 35 13.42 -4.71 10.97
N GLY A 36 13.60 -3.49 11.49
CA GLY A 36 12.75 -2.89 12.52
C GLY A 36 11.28 -2.73 12.16
N ASN A 37 10.90 -3.09 10.96
CA ASN A 37 9.51 -3.09 10.53
C ASN A 37 8.78 -4.34 11.03
N ARG A 38 7.60 -4.16 11.58
CA ARG A 38 6.77 -5.19 12.24
C ARG A 38 6.46 -6.34 11.28
N PHE A 39 7.12 -7.48 11.45
CA PHE A 39 6.85 -8.69 10.66
C PHE A 39 5.37 -9.11 10.77
N ASP A 40 4.74 -9.37 9.63
CA ASP A 40 3.37 -9.91 9.56
C ASP A 40 3.41 -11.36 9.03
N PRO A 41 3.11 -12.37 9.90
CA PRO A 41 3.07 -13.77 9.48
C PRO A 41 2.08 -14.05 8.34
N ALA A 42 1.00 -13.26 8.23
CA ALA A 42 0.02 -13.40 7.15
C ALA A 42 0.59 -13.03 5.77
N ARG A 43 1.73 -12.34 5.75
CA ARG A 43 2.45 -11.92 4.52
C ARG A 43 3.69 -12.77 4.22
N ALA A 44 3.99 -13.80 5.02
CA ALA A 44 5.16 -14.66 4.83
C ALA A 44 5.25 -15.24 3.40
N TRP A 45 4.13 -15.49 2.74
CA TRP A 45 4.07 -15.98 1.36
C TRP A 45 4.71 -15.00 0.34
N ILE A 46 4.83 -13.70 0.66
CA ILE A 46 5.51 -12.71 -0.19
C ILE A 46 7.02 -12.88 -0.08
N ALA A 47 7.52 -13.27 1.09
CA ALA A 47 8.96 -13.46 1.29
C ALA A 47 9.53 -14.50 0.31
N ASP A 48 8.77 -15.59 0.06
CA ASP A 48 9.19 -16.63 -0.91
C ASP A 48 9.27 -16.06 -2.35
N LEU A 49 8.37 -15.15 -2.71
CA LEU A 49 8.42 -14.47 -4.01
C LEU A 49 9.57 -13.46 -4.08
N ALA A 50 9.83 -12.74 -3.00
CA ALA A 50 10.87 -11.70 -2.94
C ALA A 50 12.30 -12.28 -3.08
N HIS A 51 12.51 -13.55 -2.74
CA HIS A 51 13.81 -14.20 -2.95
C HIS A 51 14.22 -14.33 -4.43
N ASN A 52 13.27 -14.23 -5.35
CA ASN A 52 13.53 -14.41 -6.79
C ASN A 52 13.75 -13.09 -7.54
N VAL A 53 13.73 -11.96 -6.86
CA VAL A 53 13.90 -10.62 -7.45
C VAL A 53 14.93 -9.80 -6.66
N ASP A 54 15.48 -8.74 -7.28
CA ASP A 54 16.25 -7.72 -6.57
C ASP A 54 15.28 -6.87 -5.72
N TYR A 55 15.03 -7.33 -4.49
CA TYR A 55 14.11 -6.69 -3.54
C TYR A 55 14.88 -5.78 -2.59
N LYS A 56 14.50 -4.51 -2.55
CA LYS A 56 15.08 -3.50 -1.67
C LYS A 56 14.01 -2.71 -0.93
N ILE A 57 14.31 -2.29 0.29
CA ILE A 57 13.47 -1.39 1.08
C ILE A 57 14.10 -0.01 1.07
N MET A 58 13.30 1.02 0.81
CA MET A 58 13.64 2.43 1.01
C MET A 58 12.77 3.02 2.10
N ASP A 59 13.38 3.68 3.08
CA ASP A 59 12.68 4.37 4.17
C ASP A 59 13.47 5.62 4.57
N PRO A 60 12.83 6.75 4.94
CA PRO A 60 13.55 7.92 5.43
C PRO A 60 14.13 7.73 6.84
N VAL A 61 13.68 6.71 7.59
CA VAL A 61 14.07 6.46 8.99
C VAL A 61 15.16 5.39 9.06
N PRO A 62 16.42 5.76 9.38
CA PRO A 62 17.53 4.80 9.46
C PRO A 62 17.30 3.69 10.51
N ASP A 63 16.57 3.98 11.58
CA ASP A 63 16.31 3.04 12.68
C ASP A 63 15.57 1.78 12.22
N PHE A 64 14.84 1.85 11.10
CA PHE A 64 14.17 0.70 10.49
C PHE A 64 15.11 -0.18 9.64
N SER A 65 16.40 0.19 9.56
CA SER A 65 17.43 -0.55 8.83
C SER A 65 17.04 -0.84 7.36
N PRO A 66 16.62 0.19 6.59
CA PRO A 66 16.32 0.01 5.16
C PRO A 66 17.62 -0.26 4.38
N ASP A 67 17.48 -0.80 3.15
CA ASP A 67 18.60 -0.92 2.22
C ASP A 67 19.03 0.46 1.71
N ILE A 68 18.08 1.39 1.62
CA ILE A 68 18.30 2.75 1.11
C ILE A 68 17.59 3.71 2.06
N VAL A 69 18.35 4.61 2.66
CA VAL A 69 17.78 5.76 3.38
C VAL A 69 17.41 6.81 2.35
N GLY A 70 16.12 7.14 2.21
CA GLY A 70 15.67 8.06 1.17
C GLY A 70 14.24 8.57 1.39
N ASP A 71 13.99 9.75 0.81
CA ASP A 71 12.68 10.42 0.84
C ASP A 71 11.93 10.15 -0.47
N ILE A 72 10.67 9.74 -0.37
CA ILE A 72 9.79 9.48 -1.52
C ILE A 72 9.56 10.72 -2.40
N HIS A 73 9.73 11.93 -1.84
CA HIS A 73 9.62 13.18 -2.62
C HIS A 73 10.83 13.45 -3.53
N HIS A 74 11.95 12.71 -3.31
CA HIS A 74 13.21 12.84 -4.04
C HIS A 74 13.92 11.49 -4.05
N MET A 75 13.37 10.52 -4.77
CA MET A 75 13.94 9.18 -4.80
C MET A 75 15.32 9.18 -5.51
N PRO A 76 16.33 8.52 -4.91
CA PRO A 76 17.70 8.48 -5.45
C PRO A 76 17.85 7.49 -6.61
N PHE A 77 16.89 7.50 -7.52
CA PHE A 77 16.86 6.65 -8.70
C PHE A 77 16.72 7.48 -9.97
N PRO A 78 17.38 7.09 -11.08
CA PRO A 78 17.17 7.70 -12.39
C PRO A 78 15.72 7.52 -12.88
N ASP A 79 15.33 8.35 -13.84
CA ASP A 79 14.08 8.18 -14.57
C ASP A 79 14.06 6.80 -15.25
N ASN A 80 12.90 6.14 -15.24
CA ASN A 80 12.69 4.87 -15.93
C ASN A 80 13.69 3.76 -15.54
N SER A 81 14.07 3.67 -14.27
CA SER A 81 15.08 2.72 -13.79
C SER A 81 14.54 1.50 -13.07
N LEU A 82 13.35 1.61 -12.43
CA LEU A 82 12.77 0.54 -11.64
C LEU A 82 11.70 -0.25 -12.42
N ASP A 83 11.69 -1.57 -12.24
CA ASP A 83 10.67 -2.44 -12.86
C ASP A 83 9.35 -2.39 -12.07
N ALA A 84 9.43 -2.33 -10.73
CA ALA A 84 8.25 -2.24 -9.87
C ALA A 84 8.51 -1.51 -8.56
N VAL A 85 7.45 -0.91 -8.02
CA VAL A 85 7.42 -0.25 -6.70
C VAL A 85 6.22 -0.74 -5.91
N VAL A 86 6.42 -0.96 -4.61
CA VAL A 86 5.36 -1.14 -3.62
C VAL A 86 5.39 0.05 -2.66
N CYS A 87 4.22 0.62 -2.37
CA CYS A 87 4.06 1.79 -1.51
C CYS A 87 2.78 1.62 -0.67
N GLU A 88 2.87 0.86 0.42
CA GLU A 88 1.73 0.57 1.29
C GLU A 88 1.78 1.41 2.57
N SER A 89 0.72 2.17 2.84
CA SER A 89 0.57 3.01 4.04
C SER A 89 1.74 4.00 4.20
N VAL A 90 2.06 4.73 3.13
CA VAL A 90 3.11 5.75 3.11
C VAL A 90 2.54 7.12 2.74
N LEU A 91 1.67 7.19 1.72
CA LEU A 91 1.21 8.47 1.17
C LEU A 91 0.39 9.29 2.18
N GLU A 92 -0.21 8.67 3.17
CA GLU A 92 -0.88 9.37 4.28
C GLU A 92 0.09 10.08 5.23
N HIS A 93 1.35 9.66 5.24
CA HIS A 93 2.39 10.15 6.14
C HIS A 93 3.33 11.19 5.52
N VAL A 94 3.15 11.50 4.25
CA VAL A 94 3.98 12.47 3.54
C VAL A 94 3.28 13.84 3.39
N GLU A 95 4.05 14.93 3.39
CA GLU A 95 3.48 16.28 3.32
C GLU A 95 2.89 16.59 1.95
N ASP A 96 3.52 16.15 0.87
CA ASP A 96 3.08 16.37 -0.52
C ASP A 96 2.92 15.02 -1.26
N PRO A 97 1.75 14.39 -1.17
CA PRO A 97 1.48 13.13 -1.86
C PRO A 97 1.46 13.28 -3.39
N LEU A 98 1.17 14.47 -3.91
CA LEU A 98 1.21 14.72 -5.36
C LEU A 98 2.65 14.68 -5.90
N ARG A 99 3.60 15.22 -5.13
CA ARG A 99 5.02 15.11 -5.47
C ARG A 99 5.51 13.67 -5.37
N ALA A 100 5.13 12.98 -4.29
CA ALA A 100 5.46 11.59 -4.11
C ALA A 100 4.96 10.72 -5.28
N THR A 101 3.71 10.90 -5.73
CA THR A 101 3.16 10.12 -6.85
C THR A 101 3.84 10.45 -8.19
N ARG A 102 4.27 11.69 -8.42
CA ARG A 102 5.10 12.04 -9.60
C ARG A 102 6.46 11.34 -9.57
N GLU A 103 7.08 11.23 -8.40
CA GLU A 103 8.34 10.49 -8.24
C GLU A 103 8.15 8.98 -8.48
N LEU A 104 7.07 8.38 -7.95
CA LEU A 104 6.71 6.99 -8.26
C LEU A 104 6.60 6.76 -9.77
N TYR A 105 5.92 7.68 -10.47
CA TYR A 105 5.80 7.61 -11.92
C TYR A 105 7.16 7.80 -12.62
N ARG A 106 7.96 8.78 -12.20
CA ARG A 106 9.25 9.10 -12.81
C ARG A 106 10.20 7.92 -12.83
N VAL A 107 10.37 7.27 -11.68
CA VAL A 107 11.37 6.19 -11.51
C VAL A 107 10.97 4.87 -12.18
N LEU A 108 9.70 4.62 -12.38
CA LEU A 108 9.22 3.41 -13.04
C LEU A 108 9.54 3.42 -14.53
N LYS A 109 9.96 2.28 -15.06
CA LYS A 109 10.09 2.04 -16.50
C LYS A 109 8.72 2.07 -17.19
N PRO A 110 8.63 2.41 -18.49
CA PRO A 110 7.42 2.14 -19.26
C PRO A 110 6.99 0.66 -19.11
N GLY A 111 5.71 0.42 -18.80
CA GLY A 111 5.18 -0.90 -18.45
C GLY A 111 5.58 -1.38 -17.05
N GLY A 112 6.23 -0.55 -16.24
CA GLY A 112 6.52 -0.84 -14.83
C GLY A 112 5.28 -0.88 -13.96
N TYR A 113 5.33 -1.63 -12.85
CA TYR A 113 4.19 -1.83 -11.94
C TYR A 113 4.35 -1.03 -10.66
N CYS A 114 3.22 -0.46 -10.17
CA CYS A 114 3.17 0.11 -8.84
C CYS A 114 1.99 -0.48 -8.06
N PHE A 115 2.25 -1.00 -6.87
CA PHE A 115 1.20 -1.42 -5.94
C PHE A 115 1.16 -0.45 -4.77
N VAL A 116 -0.02 0.13 -4.52
CA VAL A 116 -0.22 1.14 -3.47
C VAL A 116 -1.38 0.74 -2.56
N TYR A 117 -1.24 1.01 -1.27
CA TYR A 117 -2.39 1.05 -0.36
C TYR A 117 -2.46 2.43 0.29
N VAL A 118 -3.69 2.99 0.34
CA VAL A 118 -3.98 4.26 1.02
C VAL A 118 -5.23 4.14 1.89
N PRO A 119 -5.25 4.75 3.10
CA PRO A 119 -6.42 4.76 3.98
C PRO A 119 -7.45 5.81 3.54
N PHE A 120 -8.74 5.52 3.83
CA PHE A 120 -9.84 6.47 3.74
C PHE A 120 -10.53 6.63 5.09
N LEU A 121 -11.49 5.77 5.45
CA LEU A 121 -12.11 5.81 6.76
C LEU A 121 -11.25 5.02 7.76
N TYR A 122 -10.29 5.70 8.32
CA TYR A 122 -9.31 5.12 9.23
C TYR A 122 -8.96 6.10 10.35
N TYR A 123 -8.62 5.60 11.52
CA TYR A 123 -8.24 6.43 12.67
C TYR A 123 -6.87 7.09 12.46
N TYR A 124 -6.61 8.16 13.21
CA TYR A 124 -5.30 8.81 13.27
C TYR A 124 -4.23 7.84 13.82
N HIS A 125 -3.09 7.71 13.15
CA HIS A 125 -2.08 6.71 13.51
C HIS A 125 -0.64 7.18 13.23
N ALA A 126 -0.36 8.46 13.47
CA ALA A 126 1.02 8.94 13.47
C ALA A 126 1.87 8.15 14.48
N GLU A 127 3.14 7.95 14.17
CA GLU A 127 4.10 7.37 15.10
C GLU A 127 5.05 8.46 15.61
N LYS A 128 5.01 8.70 16.93
CA LYS A 128 5.76 9.78 17.58
C LYS A 128 7.26 9.63 17.28
N SER A 129 7.90 10.71 16.88
CA SER A 129 9.31 10.82 16.51
C SER A 129 9.69 10.28 15.13
N TYR A 130 8.79 9.60 14.41
CA TYR A 130 9.09 9.03 13.11
C TYR A 130 8.29 9.70 11.98
N TYR A 131 6.95 9.66 12.04
CA TYR A 131 6.13 10.24 10.98
C TYR A 131 4.81 10.80 11.53
N LYS A 132 4.32 11.82 10.85
CA LYS A 132 3.00 12.42 11.06
C LYS A 132 1.95 11.67 10.24
N ASP A 133 0.69 12.03 10.39
CA ASP A 133 -0.45 11.43 9.67
C ASP A 133 -1.29 12.58 9.09
N TYR A 134 -1.17 12.82 7.79
CA TYR A 134 -1.68 14.03 7.15
C TYR A 134 -2.97 13.76 6.36
N TRP A 135 -3.07 12.59 5.67
CA TRP A 135 -4.04 12.44 4.59
C TRP A 135 -4.96 11.24 4.74
N ARG A 136 -6.17 11.39 4.17
CA ARG A 136 -7.14 10.32 3.93
C ARG A 136 -7.63 10.47 2.49
N PHE A 137 -7.63 9.37 1.74
CA PHE A 137 -7.84 9.40 0.30
C PHE A 137 -9.21 8.82 -0.05
N THR A 138 -10.05 9.62 -0.70
CA THR A 138 -11.26 9.12 -1.37
C THR A 138 -10.88 8.39 -2.67
N GLU A 139 -11.81 7.63 -3.24
CA GLU A 139 -11.59 7.00 -4.55
C GLU A 139 -11.25 8.04 -5.63
N ASP A 140 -11.94 9.17 -5.62
CA ASP A 140 -11.72 10.24 -6.61
C ASP A 140 -10.35 10.90 -6.42
N ALA A 141 -9.88 11.05 -5.17
CA ALA A 141 -8.51 11.51 -4.89
C ALA A 141 -7.46 10.53 -5.42
N VAL A 142 -7.65 9.21 -5.19
CA VAL A 142 -6.76 8.18 -5.73
C VAL A 142 -6.68 8.25 -7.26
N ARG A 143 -7.81 8.30 -7.94
CA ARG A 143 -7.85 8.42 -9.41
C ARG A 143 -7.18 9.69 -9.92
N SER A 144 -7.33 10.79 -9.19
CA SER A 144 -6.75 12.08 -9.54
C SER A 144 -5.21 12.10 -9.39
N ILE A 145 -4.67 11.58 -8.27
CA ILE A 145 -3.22 11.63 -8.02
C ILE A 145 -2.42 10.64 -8.89
N PHE A 146 -3.07 9.60 -9.41
CA PHE A 146 -2.46 8.58 -10.28
C PHE A 146 -2.91 8.67 -11.75
N ARG A 147 -3.48 9.79 -12.17
CA ARG A 147 -4.05 9.97 -13.52
C ARG A 147 -3.04 9.80 -14.67
N ASP A 148 -1.75 9.95 -14.39
CA ASP A 148 -0.68 9.87 -15.41
C ASP A 148 -0.30 8.41 -15.73
N PHE A 149 -0.73 7.45 -14.92
CA PHE A 149 -0.52 6.02 -15.17
C PHE A 149 -1.45 5.53 -16.29
N SER A 150 -0.94 4.66 -17.16
CA SER A 150 -1.69 4.12 -18.31
C SER A 150 -2.83 3.19 -17.88
N SER A 151 -2.71 2.55 -16.73
CA SER A 151 -3.74 1.68 -16.16
C SER A 151 -3.82 1.85 -14.66
N LEU A 152 -5.05 1.86 -14.13
CA LEU A 152 -5.36 1.91 -12.70
C LEU A 152 -6.47 0.93 -12.38
N GLU A 153 -6.13 -0.12 -11.63
CA GLU A 153 -7.09 -1.04 -11.01
C GLU A 153 -7.17 -0.76 -9.52
N LEU A 154 -8.37 -0.72 -8.97
CA LEU A 154 -8.63 -0.35 -7.58
C LEU A 154 -9.56 -1.37 -6.91
N ALA A 155 -9.21 -1.78 -5.69
CA ALA A 155 -10.06 -2.61 -4.83
C ALA A 155 -10.28 -1.95 -3.47
N PRO A 156 -11.54 -1.77 -3.04
CA PRO A 156 -11.86 -1.22 -1.73
C PRO A 156 -11.46 -2.22 -0.62
N THR A 157 -10.94 -1.69 0.48
CA THR A 157 -10.55 -2.47 1.66
C THR A 157 -11.63 -2.40 2.71
N ARG A 158 -12.09 -3.54 3.19
CA ARG A 158 -13.23 -3.75 4.09
C ARG A 158 -14.56 -3.26 3.50
N GLY A 159 -15.66 -3.83 3.97
CA GLY A 159 -17.00 -3.34 3.69
C GLY A 159 -17.42 -2.23 4.66
N PRO A 160 -18.58 -1.61 4.48
CA PRO A 160 -19.03 -0.47 5.28
C PRO A 160 -19.22 -0.81 6.76
N LEU A 161 -19.78 -1.96 7.08
CA LEU A 161 -20.01 -2.38 8.46
C LEU A 161 -18.70 -2.76 9.15
N GLU A 162 -17.83 -3.50 8.47
CA GLU A 162 -16.49 -3.83 8.97
C GLU A 162 -15.67 -2.56 9.20
N THR A 163 -15.77 -1.57 8.30
CA THR A 163 -15.10 -0.27 8.44
C THR A 163 -15.59 0.49 9.65
N TRP A 164 -16.91 0.58 9.83
CA TRP A 164 -17.53 1.28 10.97
C TRP A 164 -17.13 0.65 12.31
N LEU A 165 -17.16 -0.67 12.43
CA LEU A 165 -16.71 -1.38 13.62
C LEU A 165 -15.21 -1.22 13.88
N ASN A 166 -14.40 -1.17 12.83
CA ASN A 166 -12.96 -0.97 12.97
C ASN A 166 -12.59 0.42 13.53
N LEU A 167 -13.43 1.43 13.30
CA LEU A 167 -13.25 2.77 13.87
C LEU A 167 -13.63 2.85 15.35
N ASN A 168 -14.32 1.83 15.88
CA ASN A 168 -14.72 1.79 17.27
C ASN A 168 -13.92 0.71 18.03
N PRO A 169 -12.93 1.12 18.88
CA PRO A 169 -12.10 0.18 19.62
C PRO A 169 -12.89 -0.82 20.47
N ALA A 170 -14.01 -0.39 21.08
CA ALA A 170 -14.84 -1.24 21.90
C ALA A 170 -15.62 -2.32 21.10
N ALA A 171 -15.75 -2.15 19.79
CA ALA A 171 -16.52 -3.03 18.92
C ALA A 171 -15.65 -3.82 17.91
N GLN A 172 -14.34 -3.64 17.92
CA GLN A 172 -13.43 -4.28 16.97
C GLN A 172 -13.50 -5.83 16.99
N TRP A 173 -13.83 -6.43 18.13
CA TRP A 173 -14.02 -7.88 18.26
C TRP A 173 -15.18 -8.43 17.41
N LEU A 174 -16.15 -7.57 17.00
CA LEU A 174 -17.25 -7.91 16.11
C LEU A 174 -16.88 -7.86 14.61
N THR A 175 -15.70 -7.41 14.25
CA THR A 175 -15.29 -7.27 12.82
C THR A 175 -15.37 -8.57 12.02
N PRO A 176 -15.12 -9.78 12.56
CA PRO A 176 -15.33 -11.02 11.82
C PRO A 176 -16.79 -11.24 11.42
N LEU A 177 -17.74 -10.92 12.32
CA LEU A 177 -19.18 -10.99 12.03
C LEU A 177 -19.58 -9.93 11.00
N ALA A 178 -19.13 -8.69 11.18
CA ALA A 178 -19.39 -7.62 10.22
C ALA A 178 -18.95 -7.98 8.82
N ARG A 179 -17.79 -8.63 8.69
CA ARG A 179 -17.28 -9.10 7.39
C ARG A 179 -18.21 -10.11 6.71
N VAL A 180 -18.84 -11.00 7.48
CA VAL A 180 -19.83 -11.94 6.95
C VAL A 180 -21.08 -11.19 6.50
N LEU A 181 -21.57 -10.27 7.32
CA LEU A 181 -22.76 -9.46 7.02
C LEU A 181 -22.53 -8.54 5.81
N ASP A 182 -21.35 -7.94 5.67
CA ASP A 182 -21.00 -7.13 4.50
C ASP A 182 -21.00 -7.95 3.20
N ARG A 183 -20.69 -9.25 3.24
CA ARG A 183 -20.79 -10.14 2.06
C ARG A 183 -22.23 -10.43 1.65
N TRP A 184 -23.12 -10.55 2.64
CA TRP A 184 -24.51 -10.97 2.41
C TRP A 184 -25.43 -9.78 2.14
N PHE A 185 -25.23 -8.69 2.86
CA PHE A 185 -26.10 -7.53 2.90
C PHE A 185 -25.38 -6.22 2.52
N GLY A 186 -24.05 -6.23 2.46
CA GLY A 186 -23.27 -5.05 2.15
C GLY A 186 -23.55 -4.56 0.72
N LYS A 187 -23.66 -3.25 0.56
CA LYS A 187 -23.71 -2.63 -0.75
C LYS A 187 -22.37 -2.88 -1.45
N LYS A 188 -22.39 -3.67 -2.53
CA LYS A 188 -21.18 -4.02 -3.31
C LYS A 188 -20.43 -2.79 -3.83
N ASP A 189 -21.13 -1.69 -4.02
CA ASP A 189 -20.62 -0.42 -4.53
C ASP A 189 -20.52 0.66 -3.44
N SER A 190 -20.45 0.25 -2.17
CA SER A 190 -20.26 1.20 -1.06
C SER A 190 -18.90 1.86 -1.17
N ARG A 191 -18.90 3.20 -1.09
CA ARG A 191 -17.68 4.01 -0.96
C ARG A 191 -17.28 4.23 0.52
N GLN A 192 -18.04 3.69 1.47
CA GLN A 192 -17.74 3.74 2.90
C GLN A 192 -16.83 2.57 3.26
N VAL A 193 -15.54 2.72 2.97
CA VAL A 193 -14.51 1.69 3.08
C VAL A 193 -13.32 2.21 3.87
N SER A 194 -12.49 1.32 4.41
CA SER A 194 -11.34 1.76 5.23
C SER A 194 -10.17 2.28 4.41
N GLY A 195 -10.12 1.99 3.13
CA GLY A 195 -9.06 2.42 2.23
C GLY A 195 -9.13 1.71 0.89
N TYR A 196 -8.09 1.86 0.09
CA TYR A 196 -8.02 1.32 -1.26
C TYR A 196 -6.66 0.67 -1.51
N SER A 197 -6.68 -0.56 -2.05
CA SER A 197 -5.53 -1.16 -2.69
C SER A 197 -5.58 -0.85 -4.18
N VAL A 198 -4.48 -0.38 -4.73
CA VAL A 198 -4.37 0.15 -6.09
C VAL A 198 -3.22 -0.55 -6.82
N PHE A 199 -3.48 -1.00 -8.03
CA PHE A 199 -2.47 -1.53 -8.92
C PHE A 199 -2.38 -0.67 -10.18
N LEU A 200 -1.19 -0.23 -10.51
CA LEU A 200 -0.91 0.76 -11.53
C LEU A 200 0.11 0.22 -12.52
N VAL A 201 -0.04 0.63 -13.78
CA VAL A 201 0.94 0.39 -14.84
C VAL A 201 1.36 1.74 -15.43
N LYS A 202 2.66 1.98 -15.56
CA LYS A 202 3.19 3.18 -16.22
C LYS A 202 3.07 3.11 -17.73
#